data_e7119761b2cfae68f156082138df4575
#
_entry.id   e7119761b2cfae68f156082138df4575
#
_cell.length_a   1.000
_cell.length_b   1.000
_cell.length_c   1.000
_cell.angle_alpha   90.00
_cell.angle_beta   90.00
_cell.angle_gamma   90.00
#
_symmetry.space_group_name_H-M   'P 1'
#
loop_
_entity.id
_entity.type
_entity.pdbx_description
1 polymer ?
#
loop_
_entity_poly.entity_id
_entity_poly.type
_entity_poly.pdbx_seq_one_letter_code
_entity_poly.pdbx_strand_id
1 'polypeptide(L)'
;MKEFLSGCASGLAQNLVGHPLDTIKVLTQNNKEFRNLKFVDYYKGFYYPAIHSILTTGISFEIFSYSNIYLKDLSSPKDSNYYPYISGFITGGILSPSIYLFDVGKIKSQMNQKIILNDFIKTKGLFTTFVRESIAVSLYLGSYFSLKEKYNISPYYSGALSGLINWTITYPIDIVKTRQMTYNFTITESIKMGGLWKGYYICAIRSVLVNGIGFSVYEYFKKIL
;
A
#
# COMPACT_ATOMS: atom_id res chain seq x y z
N MET A 1 19.93 -4.44 5.72
CA MET A 1 20.35 -3.55 4.61
C MET A 1 19.93 -4.03 3.22
N LYS A 2 20.13 -5.30 2.86
CA LYS A 2 19.70 -5.85 1.55
C LYS A 2 18.18 -5.70 1.35
N GLU A 3 17.39 -6.06 2.35
CA GLU A 3 15.92 -5.98 2.30
C GLU A 3 15.43 -4.53 2.12
N PHE A 4 16.05 -3.59 2.84
CA PHE A 4 15.73 -2.18 2.72
C PHE A 4 16.00 -1.65 1.31
N LEU A 5 17.20 -1.89 0.77
CA LEU A 5 17.58 -1.43 -0.58
C LEU A 5 16.73 -2.06 -1.68
N SER A 6 16.46 -3.37 -1.56
CA SER A 6 15.56 -4.08 -2.47
C SER A 6 14.13 -3.56 -2.40
N GLY A 7 13.66 -3.21 -1.19
CA GLY A 7 12.38 -2.55 -0.97
C GLY A 7 12.32 -1.15 -1.58
N CYS A 8 13.36 -0.35 -1.43
CA CYS A 8 13.46 0.98 -2.07
C CYS A 8 13.38 0.88 -3.61
N ALA A 9 14.11 -0.05 -4.20
CA ALA A 9 14.06 -0.29 -5.64
C ALA A 9 12.67 -0.75 -6.10
N SER A 10 12.04 -1.63 -5.33
CA SER A 10 10.65 -2.06 -5.56
C SER A 10 9.67 -0.89 -5.51
N GLY A 11 9.75 -0.04 -4.47
CA GLY A 11 8.89 1.13 -4.31
C GLY A 11 9.05 2.14 -5.47
N LEU A 12 10.28 2.37 -5.93
CA LEU A 12 10.53 3.22 -7.09
C LEU A 12 9.89 2.64 -8.36
N ALA A 13 10.08 1.33 -8.61
CA ALA A 13 9.51 0.66 -9.78
C ALA A 13 7.97 0.69 -9.76
N GLN A 14 7.36 0.45 -8.60
CA GLN A 14 5.90 0.53 -8.40
C GLN A 14 5.37 1.93 -8.75
N ASN A 15 6.06 2.98 -8.33
CA ASN A 15 5.68 4.35 -8.66
C ASN A 15 5.87 4.67 -10.15
N LEU A 16 6.98 4.27 -10.74
CA LEU A 16 7.22 4.49 -12.16
C LEU A 16 6.11 3.90 -13.03
N VAL A 17 5.66 2.69 -12.72
CA VAL A 17 4.59 2.03 -13.46
C VAL A 17 3.21 2.54 -13.08
N GLY A 18 3.00 2.85 -11.81
CA GLY A 18 1.69 3.26 -11.29
C GLY A 18 1.34 4.70 -11.57
N HIS A 19 2.31 5.61 -11.63
CA HIS A 19 2.08 7.05 -11.71
C HIS A 19 1.28 7.51 -12.93
N PRO A 20 1.51 7.00 -14.16
CA PRO A 20 0.67 7.31 -15.30
C PRO A 20 -0.81 6.97 -15.08
N LEU A 21 -1.08 5.81 -14.47
CA LEU A 21 -2.44 5.38 -14.15
C LEU A 21 -3.08 6.27 -13.08
N ASP A 22 -2.30 6.69 -12.10
CA ASP A 22 -2.75 7.63 -11.07
C ASP A 22 -3.06 9.01 -11.67
N THR A 23 -2.25 9.50 -12.61
CA THR A 23 -2.49 10.75 -13.34
C THR A 23 -3.77 10.67 -14.17
N ILE A 24 -3.96 9.59 -14.93
CA ILE A 24 -5.22 9.37 -15.70
C ILE A 24 -6.41 9.36 -14.76
N LYS A 25 -6.33 8.67 -13.63
CA LYS A 25 -7.40 8.63 -12.62
C LYS A 25 -7.78 10.03 -12.15
N VAL A 26 -6.78 10.83 -11.76
CA VAL A 26 -7.02 12.20 -11.26
C VAL A 26 -7.64 13.10 -12.35
N LEU A 27 -7.16 13.01 -13.58
CA LEU A 27 -7.70 13.78 -14.69
C LEU A 27 -9.16 13.39 -14.99
N THR A 28 -9.43 12.09 -15.03
CA THR A 28 -10.81 11.58 -15.24
C THR A 28 -11.76 12.02 -14.12
N GLN A 29 -11.30 12.01 -12.88
CA GLN A 29 -12.09 12.48 -11.73
C GLN A 29 -12.41 13.99 -11.80
N ASN A 30 -11.55 14.77 -12.43
CA ASN A 30 -11.73 16.21 -12.63
C ASN A 30 -12.34 16.59 -14.00
N ASN A 31 -12.89 15.63 -14.74
CA ASN A 31 -13.48 15.80 -16.07
C ASN A 31 -12.52 16.48 -17.08
N LYS A 32 -11.22 16.24 -16.94
CA LYS A 32 -10.20 16.73 -17.86
C LYS A 32 -9.84 15.66 -18.88
N GLU A 33 -9.69 16.09 -20.14
CA GLU A 33 -9.24 15.19 -21.20
C GLU A 33 -7.77 14.81 -21.02
N PHE A 34 -7.44 13.53 -21.16
CA PHE A 34 -6.08 12.99 -21.04
C PHE A 34 -5.48 12.54 -22.39
N ARG A 35 -6.32 12.52 -23.47
CA ARG A 35 -5.88 12.00 -24.78
C ARG A 35 -4.79 12.82 -25.45
N ASN A 36 -4.69 14.11 -25.17
CA ASN A 36 -3.76 15.04 -25.82
C ASN A 36 -2.51 15.37 -24.96
N LEU A 37 -2.26 14.59 -23.89
CA LEU A 37 -1.10 14.82 -23.02
C LEU A 37 0.17 14.26 -23.65
N LYS A 38 1.26 15.00 -23.48
CA LYS A 38 2.60 14.47 -23.79
C LYS A 38 3.01 13.45 -22.73
N PHE A 39 3.86 12.50 -23.09
CA PHE A 39 4.34 11.46 -22.17
C PHE A 39 4.87 12.03 -20.83
N VAL A 40 5.58 13.13 -20.87
CA VAL A 40 6.13 13.82 -19.69
C VAL A 40 5.01 14.33 -18.75
N ASP A 41 3.86 14.70 -19.30
CA ASP A 41 2.75 15.22 -18.48
C ASP A 41 2.14 14.17 -17.56
N TYR A 42 2.25 12.87 -17.94
CA TYR A 42 1.81 11.77 -17.09
C TYR A 42 2.66 11.61 -15.83
N TYR A 43 3.89 12.13 -15.82
CA TYR A 43 4.82 12.06 -14.68
C TYR A 43 4.92 13.36 -13.89
N LYS A 44 4.08 14.35 -14.17
CA LYS A 44 4.01 15.60 -13.37
C LYS A 44 3.69 15.27 -11.91
N GLY A 45 4.50 15.80 -11.00
CA GLY A 45 4.34 15.56 -9.57
C GLY A 45 4.88 14.21 -9.05
N PHE A 46 5.56 13.43 -9.87
CA PHE A 46 6.14 12.11 -9.54
C PHE A 46 7.06 12.14 -8.31
N TYR A 47 7.78 13.23 -8.09
CA TYR A 47 8.83 13.33 -7.08
C TYR A 47 8.32 13.00 -5.65
N TYR A 48 7.21 13.61 -5.23
CA TYR A 48 6.68 13.40 -3.87
C TYR A 48 6.22 11.96 -3.58
N PRO A 49 5.33 11.36 -4.39
CA PRO A 49 4.94 9.97 -4.19
C PRO A 49 6.10 8.99 -4.35
N ALA A 50 7.11 9.32 -5.20
CA ALA A 50 8.28 8.46 -5.37
C ALA A 50 9.11 8.38 -4.09
N ILE A 51 9.49 9.50 -3.49
CA ILE A 51 10.27 9.50 -2.23
C ILE A 51 9.49 8.79 -1.13
N HIS A 52 8.23 9.13 -0.95
CA HIS A 52 7.39 8.51 0.09
C HIS A 52 7.34 6.99 -0.07
N SER A 53 7.07 6.50 -1.28
CA SER A 53 6.97 5.07 -1.54
C SER A 53 8.32 4.35 -1.40
N ILE A 54 9.42 4.94 -1.87
CA ILE A 54 10.76 4.37 -1.71
C ILE A 54 11.04 4.10 -0.24
N LEU A 55 10.89 5.11 0.60
CA LEU A 55 11.17 5.00 2.03
C LEU A 55 10.22 4.01 2.72
N THR A 56 8.92 4.16 2.48
CA THR A 56 7.89 3.33 3.12
C THR A 56 8.05 1.87 2.74
N THR A 57 8.29 1.57 1.45
CA THR A 57 8.46 0.19 0.99
C THR A 57 9.78 -0.40 1.50
N GLY A 58 10.86 0.37 1.49
CA GLY A 58 12.15 -0.07 2.04
C GLY A 58 12.05 -0.42 3.52
N ILE A 59 11.49 0.48 4.33
CA ILE A 59 11.29 0.25 5.77
C ILE A 59 10.33 -0.93 6.01
N SER A 60 9.29 -1.05 5.21
CA SER A 60 8.33 -2.15 5.30
C SER A 60 8.97 -3.52 5.12
N PHE A 61 9.81 -3.70 4.09
CA PHE A 61 10.52 -4.97 3.87
C PHE A 61 11.55 -5.26 4.96
N GLU A 62 12.24 -4.25 5.47
CA GLU A 62 13.21 -4.41 6.55
C GLU A 62 12.53 -4.85 7.85
N ILE A 63 11.48 -4.15 8.30
CA ILE A 63 10.71 -4.53 9.50
C ILE A 63 10.12 -5.93 9.34
N PHE A 64 9.55 -6.24 8.17
CA PHE A 64 9.00 -7.55 7.89
C PHE A 64 10.06 -8.65 8.02
N SER A 65 11.24 -8.44 7.43
CA SER A 65 12.33 -9.41 7.48
C SER A 65 12.78 -9.69 8.91
N TYR A 66 13.03 -8.64 9.70
CA TYR A 66 13.39 -8.78 11.12
C TYR A 66 12.31 -9.50 11.92
N SER A 67 11.04 -9.09 11.77
CA SER A 67 9.94 -9.73 12.49
C SER A 67 9.78 -11.20 12.11
N ASN A 68 9.96 -11.54 10.84
CA ASN A 68 9.82 -12.91 10.36
C ASN A 68 10.94 -13.83 10.83
N ILE A 69 12.20 -13.32 10.89
CA ILE A 69 13.34 -14.04 11.44
C ILE A 69 13.11 -14.28 12.94
N TYR A 70 12.77 -13.24 13.69
CA TYR A 70 12.54 -13.32 15.13
C TYR A 70 11.44 -14.33 15.49
N LEU A 71 10.33 -14.33 14.74
CA LEU A 71 9.26 -15.30 14.98
C LEU A 71 9.66 -16.74 14.65
N LYS A 72 10.49 -16.95 13.62
CA LYS A 72 11.02 -18.27 13.29
C LYS A 72 11.96 -18.81 14.38
N ASP A 73 12.75 -17.95 14.99
CA ASP A 73 13.68 -18.33 16.06
C ASP A 73 12.94 -18.65 17.38
N LEU A 74 11.78 -18.02 17.64
CA LEU A 74 11.03 -18.19 18.89
C LEU A 74 10.14 -19.44 18.90
N SER A 75 9.77 -20.00 17.75
CA SER A 75 8.65 -20.93 17.63
C SER A 75 9.03 -22.26 16.94
N SER A 76 8.18 -23.27 17.14
CA SER A 76 8.35 -24.60 16.56
C SER A 76 8.15 -24.59 15.02
N PRO A 77 8.85 -25.48 14.27
CA PRO A 77 8.74 -25.57 12.81
C PRO A 77 7.34 -25.81 12.25
N LYS A 78 6.41 -26.30 13.08
CA LYS A 78 5.02 -26.60 12.66
C LYS A 78 4.21 -25.35 12.28
N ASP A 79 4.56 -24.19 12.80
CA ASP A 79 3.79 -22.95 12.64
C ASP A 79 4.33 -22.04 11.53
N SER A 80 5.32 -22.50 10.78
CA SER A 80 6.07 -21.72 9.78
C SER A 80 5.18 -21.03 8.72
N ASN A 81 4.02 -21.58 8.41
CA ASN A 81 3.10 -21.04 7.40
C ASN A 81 2.43 -19.71 7.81
N TYR A 82 2.33 -19.43 9.12
CA TYR A 82 1.64 -18.24 9.64
C TYR A 82 2.58 -17.07 9.92
N TYR A 83 3.88 -17.30 10.05
CA TYR A 83 4.86 -16.25 10.38
C TYR A 83 4.87 -15.08 9.39
N PRO A 84 4.81 -15.27 8.06
CA PRO A 84 4.73 -14.16 7.14
C PRO A 84 3.50 -13.27 7.35
N TYR A 85 2.36 -13.85 7.74
CA TYR A 85 1.15 -13.08 8.03
C TYR A 85 1.26 -12.29 9.34
N ILE A 86 1.82 -12.89 10.39
CA ILE A 86 2.03 -12.23 11.68
C ILE A 86 3.06 -11.11 11.52
N SER A 87 4.17 -11.37 10.83
CA SER A 87 5.21 -10.36 10.54
C SER A 87 4.66 -9.21 9.73
N GLY A 88 3.83 -9.49 8.73
CA GLY A 88 3.13 -8.48 7.95
C GLY A 88 2.17 -7.64 8.79
N PHE A 89 1.43 -8.25 9.72
CA PHE A 89 0.54 -7.55 10.64
C PHE A 89 1.32 -6.58 11.55
N ILE A 90 2.42 -7.03 12.13
CA ILE A 90 3.31 -6.20 12.96
C ILE A 90 3.87 -5.03 12.14
N THR A 91 4.35 -5.32 10.93
CA THR A 91 4.91 -4.31 10.02
C THR A 91 3.89 -3.22 9.69
N GLY A 92 2.68 -3.62 9.31
CA GLY A 92 1.59 -2.68 9.01
C GLY A 92 1.19 -1.84 10.21
N GLY A 93 1.13 -2.45 11.40
CA GLY A 93 0.85 -1.76 12.66
C GLY A 93 1.90 -0.69 12.98
N ILE A 94 3.18 -1.02 12.86
CA ILE A 94 4.30 -0.08 13.13
C ILE A 94 4.30 1.08 12.13
N LEU A 95 3.99 0.83 10.86
CA LEU A 95 4.00 1.86 9.81
C LEU A 95 2.73 2.73 9.80
N SER A 96 1.65 2.26 10.41
CA SER A 96 0.34 2.91 10.31
C SER A 96 0.29 4.37 10.78
N PRO A 97 1.02 4.82 11.84
CA PRO A 97 1.01 6.22 12.23
C PRO A 97 1.65 7.13 11.18
N SER A 98 2.75 6.68 10.57
CA SER A 98 3.40 7.41 9.49
C SER A 98 2.47 7.54 8.28
N ILE A 99 1.88 6.42 7.84
CA ILE A 99 0.95 6.38 6.71
C ILE A 99 -0.26 7.28 6.98
N TYR A 100 -0.79 7.28 8.20
CA TYR A 100 -1.89 8.16 8.59
C TYR A 100 -1.56 9.65 8.40
N LEU A 101 -0.40 10.08 8.85
CA LEU A 101 0.03 11.48 8.71
C LEU A 101 0.12 11.90 7.24
N PHE A 102 0.71 11.05 6.40
CA PHE A 102 0.79 11.30 4.95
C PHE A 102 -0.58 11.33 4.28
N ASP A 103 -1.46 10.41 4.64
CA ASP A 103 -2.81 10.34 4.06
C ASP A 103 -3.66 11.55 4.44
N VAL A 104 -3.61 12.00 5.69
CA VAL A 104 -4.30 13.23 6.14
C VAL A 104 -3.79 14.44 5.36
N GLY A 105 -2.47 14.58 5.23
CA GLY A 105 -1.85 15.67 4.46
C GLY A 105 -2.28 15.62 2.98
N LYS A 106 -2.23 14.45 2.37
CA LYS A 106 -2.63 14.22 0.97
C LYS A 106 -4.10 14.58 0.73
N ILE A 107 -4.99 14.05 1.55
CA ILE A 107 -6.44 14.26 1.40
C ILE A 107 -6.79 15.72 1.56
N LYS A 108 -6.26 16.40 2.58
CA LYS A 108 -6.51 17.84 2.80
C LYS A 108 -5.98 18.69 1.66
N SER A 109 -4.79 18.39 1.14
CA SER A 109 -4.24 19.06 -0.04
C SER A 109 -5.13 18.88 -1.27
N GLN A 110 -5.66 17.68 -1.50
CA GLN A 110 -6.58 17.39 -2.59
C GLN A 110 -7.92 18.13 -2.46
N MET A 111 -8.36 18.40 -1.22
CA MET A 111 -9.59 19.15 -0.92
C MET A 111 -9.37 20.67 -0.86
N ASN A 112 -8.18 21.17 -1.24
CA ASN A 112 -7.80 22.58 -1.16
C ASN A 112 -7.98 23.18 0.26
N GLN A 113 -7.85 22.37 1.31
CA GLN A 113 -7.92 22.80 2.70
C GLN A 113 -6.54 23.18 3.20
N LYS A 114 -6.46 24.25 4.02
CA LYS A 114 -5.21 24.58 4.71
C LYS A 114 -4.86 23.48 5.71
N ILE A 115 -3.63 23.00 5.64
CA ILE A 115 -3.12 21.99 6.57
C ILE A 115 -2.64 22.71 7.82
N ILE A 116 -3.27 22.41 8.95
CA ILE A 116 -2.88 22.94 10.28
C ILE A 116 -2.38 21.76 11.12
N LEU A 117 -1.35 21.99 11.95
CA LEU A 117 -0.77 20.91 12.78
C LEU A 117 -1.82 20.19 13.64
N ASN A 118 -2.84 20.93 14.10
CA ASN A 118 -3.94 20.41 14.89
C ASN A 118 -4.85 19.42 14.12
N ASP A 119 -4.82 19.45 12.80
CA ASP A 119 -5.61 18.55 11.97
C ASP A 119 -5.14 17.11 12.05
N PHE A 120 -3.84 16.88 12.22
CA PHE A 120 -3.27 15.56 12.39
C PHE A 120 -3.74 14.85 13.67
N ILE A 121 -4.14 15.63 14.68
CA ILE A 121 -4.67 15.11 15.96
C ILE A 121 -6.19 15.00 15.91
N LYS A 122 -6.89 15.96 15.30
CA LYS A 122 -8.36 16.06 15.31
C LYS A 122 -9.05 15.24 14.22
N THR A 123 -8.35 14.91 13.13
CA THR A 123 -8.95 14.12 12.05
C THR A 123 -9.17 12.68 12.51
N LYS A 124 -10.39 12.17 12.34
CA LYS A 124 -10.70 10.77 12.63
C LYS A 124 -10.05 9.85 11.59
N GLY A 125 -9.75 8.61 11.97
CA GLY A 125 -9.27 7.59 11.04
C GLY A 125 -7.96 6.92 11.44
N LEU A 126 -7.26 7.35 12.49
CA LEU A 126 -6.02 6.73 12.95
C LEU A 126 -6.21 5.24 13.26
N PHE A 127 -7.24 4.90 14.04
CA PHE A 127 -7.55 3.51 14.38
C PHE A 127 -7.92 2.68 13.14
N THR A 128 -8.74 3.25 12.26
CA THR A 128 -9.12 2.57 11.00
C THR A 128 -7.91 2.39 10.09
N THR A 129 -6.98 3.36 10.08
CA THR A 129 -5.70 3.22 9.35
C THR A 129 -4.86 2.09 9.94
N PHE A 130 -4.73 2.03 11.28
CA PHE A 130 -4.01 0.96 11.95
C PHE A 130 -4.56 -0.42 11.58
N VAL A 131 -5.87 -0.62 11.71
CA VAL A 131 -6.52 -1.88 11.36
C VAL A 131 -6.34 -2.21 9.88
N ARG A 132 -6.57 -1.23 9.00
CA ARG A 132 -6.44 -1.41 7.55
C ARG A 132 -5.02 -1.75 7.15
N GLU A 133 -4.01 -1.03 7.65
CA GLU A 133 -2.61 -1.26 7.27
C GLU A 133 -2.09 -2.59 7.85
N SER A 134 -2.42 -2.92 9.09
CA SER A 134 -2.04 -4.20 9.69
C SER A 134 -2.58 -5.38 8.88
N ILE A 135 -3.86 -5.36 8.53
CA ILE A 135 -4.48 -6.41 7.71
C ILE A 135 -3.91 -6.38 6.28
N ALA A 136 -3.75 -5.21 5.69
CA ALA A 136 -3.28 -5.05 4.32
C ALA A 136 -1.87 -5.60 4.13
N VAL A 137 -0.92 -5.22 4.99
CA VAL A 137 0.47 -5.68 4.90
C VAL A 137 0.58 -7.16 5.25
N SER A 138 -0.21 -7.64 6.23
CA SER A 138 -0.32 -9.07 6.54
C SER A 138 -0.74 -9.90 5.33
N LEU A 139 -1.82 -9.52 4.68
CA LEU A 139 -2.31 -10.22 3.49
C LEU A 139 -1.35 -10.08 2.30
N TYR A 140 -0.77 -8.90 2.11
CA TYR A 140 0.11 -8.61 0.99
C TYR A 140 1.41 -9.39 1.06
N LEU A 141 2.18 -9.23 2.14
CA LEU A 141 3.45 -9.94 2.32
C LEU A 141 3.22 -11.42 2.66
N GLY A 142 2.26 -11.73 3.53
CA GLY A 142 1.95 -13.10 3.90
C GLY A 142 1.55 -13.97 2.72
N SER A 143 0.62 -13.52 1.88
CA SER A 143 0.22 -14.26 0.69
C SER A 143 1.35 -14.32 -0.35
N TYR A 144 2.14 -13.25 -0.53
CA TYR A 144 3.28 -13.26 -1.43
C TYR A 144 4.27 -14.38 -1.08
N PHE A 145 4.74 -14.41 0.17
CA PHE A 145 5.71 -15.41 0.61
C PHE A 145 5.12 -16.82 0.60
N SER A 146 3.86 -16.98 0.98
CA SER A 146 3.17 -18.27 0.91
C SER A 146 3.04 -18.80 -0.52
N LEU A 147 2.68 -17.93 -1.48
CA LEU A 147 2.58 -18.31 -2.89
C LEU A 147 3.94 -18.65 -3.49
N LYS A 148 4.96 -17.88 -3.13
CA LYS A 148 6.31 -18.10 -3.62
C LYS A 148 6.96 -19.35 -3.04
N GLU A 149 6.95 -19.51 -1.71
CA GLU A 149 7.66 -20.60 -1.02
C GLU A 149 6.93 -21.95 -1.11
N LYS A 150 5.60 -21.95 -0.95
CA LYS A 150 4.82 -23.19 -0.93
C LYS A 150 4.42 -23.67 -2.31
N TYR A 151 4.07 -22.77 -3.23
CA TYR A 151 3.56 -23.11 -4.56
C TYR A 151 4.57 -22.83 -5.68
N ASN A 152 5.77 -22.32 -5.35
CA ASN A 152 6.85 -22.01 -6.28
C ASN A 152 6.39 -21.13 -7.47
N ILE A 153 5.45 -20.21 -7.19
CA ILE A 153 4.93 -19.29 -8.20
C ILE A 153 5.97 -18.17 -8.41
N SER A 154 6.13 -17.72 -9.65
CA SER A 154 7.09 -16.65 -9.94
C SER A 154 6.78 -15.36 -9.20
N PRO A 155 7.79 -14.51 -8.88
CA PRO A 155 7.61 -13.28 -8.12
C PRO A 155 6.57 -12.33 -8.69
N TYR A 156 6.48 -12.24 -10.02
CA TYR A 156 5.49 -11.40 -10.69
C TYR A 156 4.05 -11.84 -10.37
N TYR A 157 3.74 -13.12 -10.59
CA TYR A 157 2.38 -13.64 -10.34
C TYR A 157 2.05 -13.70 -8.86
N SER A 158 3.02 -14.04 -8.01
CA SER A 158 2.84 -13.99 -6.56
C SER A 158 2.54 -12.57 -6.07
N GLY A 159 3.24 -11.57 -6.61
CA GLY A 159 3.01 -10.16 -6.31
C GLY A 159 1.66 -9.65 -6.81
N ALA A 160 1.29 -9.99 -8.05
CA ALA A 160 0.00 -9.62 -8.63
C ALA A 160 -1.17 -10.21 -7.84
N LEU A 161 -1.11 -11.50 -7.51
CA LEU A 161 -2.15 -12.19 -6.73
C LEU A 161 -2.23 -11.66 -5.29
N SER A 162 -1.10 -11.48 -4.62
CA SER A 162 -1.07 -10.94 -3.26
C SER A 162 -1.65 -9.53 -3.19
N GLY A 163 -1.33 -8.69 -4.17
CA GLY A 163 -1.93 -7.37 -4.27
C GLY A 163 -3.44 -7.41 -4.50
N LEU A 164 -3.92 -8.32 -5.35
CA LEU A 164 -5.36 -8.50 -5.59
C LEU A 164 -6.09 -8.98 -4.33
N ILE A 165 -5.54 -10.00 -3.65
CA ILE A 165 -6.08 -10.52 -2.37
C ILE A 165 -6.16 -9.40 -1.34
N ASN A 166 -5.08 -8.64 -1.16
CA ASN A 166 -5.04 -7.52 -0.24
C ASN A 166 -6.16 -6.52 -0.54
N TRP A 167 -6.23 -6.00 -1.77
CA TRP A 167 -7.23 -5.00 -2.13
C TRP A 167 -8.65 -5.52 -2.06
N THR A 168 -8.89 -6.79 -2.41
CA THR A 168 -10.21 -7.39 -2.30
C THR A 168 -10.70 -7.39 -0.85
N ILE A 169 -9.87 -7.75 0.10
CA ILE A 169 -10.28 -7.87 1.49
C ILE A 169 -10.33 -6.50 2.18
N THR A 170 -9.35 -5.63 1.92
CA THR A 170 -9.20 -4.37 2.67
C THR A 170 -9.94 -3.19 2.05
N TYR A 171 -10.44 -3.29 0.82
CA TYR A 171 -11.09 -2.18 0.11
C TYR A 171 -12.26 -1.54 0.87
N PRO A 172 -13.19 -2.29 1.48
CA PRO A 172 -14.26 -1.69 2.29
C PRO A 172 -13.73 -0.85 3.45
N ILE A 173 -12.65 -1.32 4.11
CA ILE A 173 -12.03 -0.62 5.23
C ILE A 173 -11.33 0.65 4.73
N ASP A 174 -10.71 0.59 3.55
CA ASP A 174 -10.07 1.73 2.89
C ASP A 174 -11.06 2.85 2.56
N ILE A 175 -12.26 2.51 2.08
CA ILE A 175 -13.34 3.48 1.84
C ILE A 175 -13.79 4.13 3.15
N VAL A 176 -13.95 3.36 4.24
CA VAL A 176 -14.30 3.90 5.56
C VAL A 176 -13.23 4.86 6.06
N LYS A 177 -11.94 4.46 5.99
CA LYS A 177 -10.79 5.29 6.33
C LYS A 177 -10.80 6.63 5.57
N THR A 178 -10.95 6.58 4.26
CA THR A 178 -10.95 7.78 3.40
C THR A 178 -12.11 8.71 3.77
N ARG A 179 -13.32 8.20 4.00
CA ARG A 179 -14.47 8.99 4.43
C ARG A 179 -14.26 9.65 5.79
N GLN A 180 -13.65 8.95 6.74
CA GLN A 180 -13.29 9.51 8.04
C GLN A 180 -12.31 10.69 7.89
N MET A 181 -11.29 10.54 7.04
CA MET A 181 -10.30 11.58 6.81
C MET A 181 -10.86 12.78 6.04
N THR A 182 -11.78 12.53 5.09
CA THR A 182 -12.36 13.59 4.24
C THR A 182 -13.44 14.38 4.95
N TYR A 183 -14.38 13.69 5.60
CA TYR A 183 -15.59 14.29 6.18
C TYR A 183 -15.59 14.31 7.71
N ASN A 184 -14.55 13.77 8.34
CA ASN A 184 -14.44 13.59 9.80
C ASN A 184 -15.58 12.73 10.40
N PHE A 185 -16.13 11.81 9.60
CA PHE A 185 -17.21 10.91 10.01
C PHE A 185 -16.74 9.86 11.03
N THR A 186 -17.69 9.32 11.77
CA THR A 186 -17.48 8.09 12.54
C THR A 186 -17.45 6.88 11.61
N ILE A 187 -16.99 5.74 12.10
CA ILE A 187 -17.01 4.46 11.36
C ILE A 187 -18.46 4.14 10.93
N THR A 188 -19.41 4.29 11.85
CA THR A 188 -20.83 3.98 11.60
C THR A 188 -21.43 4.86 10.52
N GLU A 189 -21.16 6.16 10.55
CA GLU A 189 -21.62 7.11 9.51
C GLU A 189 -21.01 6.77 8.15
N SER A 190 -19.72 6.45 8.14
CA SER A 190 -19.01 6.06 6.92
C SER A 190 -19.58 4.79 6.28
N ILE A 191 -19.99 3.81 7.09
CA ILE A 191 -20.61 2.56 6.61
C ILE A 191 -22.04 2.83 6.12
N LYS A 192 -22.83 3.64 6.84
CA LYS A 192 -24.22 3.98 6.48
C LYS A 192 -24.35 4.67 5.12
N MET A 193 -23.32 5.36 4.66
CA MET A 193 -23.28 5.94 3.30
C MET A 193 -23.39 4.90 2.18
N GLY A 194 -23.17 3.62 2.47
CA GLY A 194 -23.19 2.57 1.46
C GLY A 194 -22.04 2.65 0.44
N GLY A 195 -22.11 1.87 -0.63
CA GLY A 195 -21.17 1.95 -1.75
C GLY A 195 -19.70 1.65 -1.39
N LEU A 196 -19.45 0.72 -0.45
CA LEU A 196 -18.10 0.37 0.02
C LEU A 196 -17.20 -0.30 -1.04
N TRP A 197 -17.76 -0.68 -2.16
CA TRP A 197 -17.06 -1.28 -3.30
C TRP A 197 -16.97 -0.37 -4.52
N LYS A 198 -17.42 0.88 -4.41
CA LYS A 198 -17.41 1.83 -5.52
C LYS A 198 -15.98 2.17 -5.94
N GLY A 199 -15.63 1.87 -7.19
CA GLY A 199 -14.29 2.10 -7.73
C GLY A 199 -13.28 0.96 -7.50
N TYR A 200 -13.67 -0.15 -6.87
CA TYR A 200 -12.80 -1.29 -6.64
C TYR A 200 -12.11 -1.80 -7.90
N TYR A 201 -12.83 -1.87 -9.01
CA TYR A 201 -12.33 -2.40 -10.28
C TYR A 201 -11.04 -1.70 -10.76
N ILE A 202 -10.98 -0.38 -10.66
CA ILE A 202 -9.78 0.39 -11.05
C ILE A 202 -8.59 0.05 -10.15
N CYS A 203 -8.83 -0.06 -8.84
CA CYS A 203 -7.80 -0.45 -7.88
C CYS A 203 -7.29 -1.87 -8.12
N ALA A 204 -8.18 -2.80 -8.47
CA ALA A 204 -7.82 -4.19 -8.76
C ALA A 204 -6.88 -4.30 -9.98
N ILE A 205 -7.21 -3.65 -11.08
CA ILE A 205 -6.36 -3.65 -12.30
C ILE A 205 -5.00 -3.03 -11.99
N ARG A 206 -4.97 -1.85 -11.37
CA ARG A 206 -3.74 -1.18 -10.98
C ARG A 206 -2.87 -2.07 -10.08
N SER A 207 -3.50 -2.73 -9.11
CA SER A 207 -2.83 -3.61 -8.14
C SER A 207 -2.08 -4.76 -8.81
N VAL A 208 -2.70 -5.43 -9.76
CA VAL A 208 -2.07 -6.54 -10.49
C VAL A 208 -0.78 -6.11 -11.17
N LEU A 209 -0.82 -5.00 -11.91
CA LEU A 209 0.34 -4.51 -12.66
C LEU A 209 1.46 -4.02 -11.73
N VAL A 210 1.12 -3.14 -10.80
CA VAL A 210 2.10 -2.45 -9.95
C VAL A 210 2.77 -3.42 -8.97
N ASN A 211 1.99 -4.29 -8.33
CA ASN A 211 2.54 -5.23 -7.34
C ASN A 211 3.32 -6.37 -7.99
N GLY A 212 2.88 -6.87 -9.15
CA GLY A 212 3.64 -7.85 -9.91
C GLY A 212 5.05 -7.35 -10.25
N ILE A 213 5.15 -6.14 -10.78
CA ILE A 213 6.45 -5.52 -11.10
C ILE A 213 7.25 -5.22 -9.83
N GLY A 214 6.61 -4.70 -8.79
CA GLY A 214 7.27 -4.39 -7.53
C GLY A 214 7.99 -5.58 -6.92
N PHE A 215 7.32 -6.70 -6.79
CA PHE A 215 7.96 -7.92 -6.25
C PHE A 215 9.00 -8.52 -7.19
N SER A 216 8.82 -8.42 -8.50
CA SER A 216 9.84 -8.87 -9.46
C SER A 216 11.15 -8.07 -9.29
N VAL A 217 11.03 -6.76 -9.12
CA VAL A 217 12.17 -5.87 -8.87
C VAL A 217 12.80 -6.13 -7.50
N TYR A 218 11.98 -6.30 -6.46
CA TYR A 218 12.45 -6.65 -5.12
C TYR A 218 13.31 -7.92 -5.14
N GLU A 219 12.83 -9.00 -5.74
CA GLU A 219 13.57 -10.26 -5.81
C GLU A 219 14.83 -10.17 -6.67
N TYR A 220 14.79 -9.40 -7.75
CA TYR A 220 15.96 -9.17 -8.59
C TYR A 220 17.07 -8.47 -7.81
N PHE A 221 16.77 -7.36 -7.14
CA PHE A 221 17.76 -6.64 -6.34
C PHE A 221 18.24 -7.44 -5.12
N LYS A 222 17.34 -8.19 -4.47
CA LYS A 222 17.72 -9.06 -3.35
C LYS A 222 18.74 -10.14 -3.72
N LYS A 223 18.74 -10.58 -5.00
CA LYS A 223 19.73 -11.55 -5.50
C LYS A 223 21.07 -10.92 -5.84
N ILE A 224 21.10 -9.65 -6.26
CA ILE A 224 22.31 -8.94 -6.68
C ILE A 224 23.06 -8.38 -5.47
N LEU A 225 22.36 -7.85 -4.49
CA LEU A 225 22.91 -7.29 -3.26
C LEU A 225 23.30 -8.40 -2.27
#